data_8cd5a71582225f332c8f33e965c9aee6
#
_entry.id   8cd5a71582225f332c8f33e965c9aee6
#
_cell.length_a   1.000
_cell.length_b   1.000
_cell.length_c   1.000
_cell.angle_alpha   90.00
_cell.angle_beta   90.00
_cell.angle_gamma   90.00
#
_symmetry.space_group_name_H-M   'P 1'
#
loop_
_entity.id
_entity.type
_entity.pdbx_description
1 polymer ?
#
loop_
_entity_poly.entity_id
_entity_poly.type
_entity_poly.pdbx_seq_one_letter_code
_entity_poly.pdbx_strand_id
1 'polypeptide(L)'
;MSTNFKSQEVIANLNSKDLFTKFTDLNNLKDYLPSDVEEFESNTDNCSFKIESLPKMSLRIKEKHAFKKIKFESIKSQIPFNMFCYISENDKDSSKVSIEINMELNFMMKMLVKKPINIFLDRFTEIIKKV
;
A
#
# COMPACT_ATOMS: atom_id res chain seq x y z
N MET A 1 -11.43 9.87 14.51
CA MET A 1 -10.89 10.94 13.66
C MET A 1 -10.06 10.33 12.54
N SER A 2 -10.32 10.76 11.32
CA SER A 2 -9.63 10.24 10.14
C SER A 2 -8.24 10.87 10.00
N THR A 3 -7.21 10.05 9.76
CA THR A 3 -5.84 10.51 9.56
C THR A 3 -5.32 9.93 8.26
N ASN A 4 -4.77 10.79 7.40
CA ASN A 4 -4.16 10.40 6.14
C ASN A 4 -2.64 10.36 6.25
N PHE A 5 -2.06 9.28 5.75
CA PHE A 5 -0.62 9.15 5.57
C PHE A 5 -0.36 9.01 4.08
N LYS A 6 0.53 9.81 3.54
CA LYS A 6 0.84 9.81 2.11
C LYS A 6 2.31 9.56 1.88
N SER A 7 2.60 8.73 0.88
CA SER A 7 3.97 8.55 0.41
C SER A 7 4.37 9.68 -0.53
N GLN A 8 5.67 9.76 -0.83
CA GLN A 8 6.14 10.54 -1.95
C GLN A 8 5.65 9.89 -3.24
N GLU A 9 5.51 10.70 -4.30
CA GLU A 9 5.30 10.18 -5.64
C GLU A 9 6.64 9.72 -6.19
N VAL A 10 6.69 8.49 -6.69
CA VAL A 10 7.90 7.89 -7.25
C VAL A 10 7.64 7.42 -8.66
N ILE A 11 8.72 7.20 -9.41
CA ILE A 11 8.63 6.69 -10.78
C ILE A 11 9.04 5.23 -10.77
N ALA A 12 8.12 4.37 -11.26
CA ALA A 12 8.35 2.96 -11.46
C ALA A 12 8.64 2.70 -12.95
N ASN A 13 9.55 1.76 -13.23
CA ASN A 13 9.97 1.44 -14.60
C ASN A 13 9.05 0.42 -15.25
N LEU A 14 7.75 0.63 -15.13
CA LEU A 14 6.70 -0.14 -15.79
C LEU A 14 5.64 0.83 -16.30
N ASN A 15 5.06 0.52 -17.47
CA ASN A 15 3.92 1.32 -17.93
C ASN A 15 2.72 1.11 -17.01
N SER A 16 1.74 2.02 -17.09
CA SER A 16 0.60 2.02 -16.17
C SER A 16 -0.23 0.74 -16.24
N LYS A 17 -0.39 0.15 -17.41
CA LYS A 17 -1.13 -1.09 -17.60
C LYS A 17 -0.45 -2.26 -16.90
N ASP A 18 0.84 -2.42 -17.10
CA ASP A 18 1.60 -3.53 -16.51
C ASP A 18 1.70 -3.39 -14.99
N LEU A 19 1.91 -2.16 -14.53
CA LEU A 19 1.96 -1.88 -13.10
C LEU A 19 0.61 -2.15 -12.43
N PHE A 20 -0.48 -1.71 -13.03
CA PHE A 20 -1.82 -1.96 -12.54
C PHE A 20 -2.12 -3.46 -12.47
N THR A 21 -1.77 -4.19 -13.52
CA THR A 21 -1.96 -5.64 -13.57
C THR A 21 -1.20 -6.33 -12.45
N LYS A 22 0.03 -5.90 -12.20
CA LYS A 22 0.87 -6.45 -11.16
C LYS A 22 0.33 -6.18 -9.76
N PHE A 23 -0.12 -4.94 -9.52
CA PHE A 23 -0.63 -4.54 -8.21
C PHE A 23 -2.04 -5.03 -7.90
N THR A 24 -2.78 -5.50 -8.88
CA THR A 24 -4.12 -6.05 -8.66
C THR A 24 -4.13 -7.56 -8.40
N ASP A 25 -2.96 -8.17 -8.36
CA ASP A 25 -2.78 -9.53 -7.84
C ASP A 25 -1.96 -9.43 -6.55
N LEU A 26 -2.60 -9.60 -5.41
CA LEU A 26 -1.95 -9.39 -4.11
C LEU A 26 -0.89 -10.44 -3.78
N ASN A 27 -0.81 -11.54 -4.54
CA ASN A 27 0.32 -12.46 -4.44
C ASN A 27 1.64 -11.78 -4.84
N ASN A 28 1.57 -10.78 -5.70
CA ASN A 28 2.76 -10.02 -6.13
C ASN A 28 3.21 -9.00 -5.08
N LEU A 29 2.37 -8.65 -4.13
CA LEU A 29 2.67 -7.62 -3.16
C LEU A 29 3.91 -7.95 -2.33
N LYS A 30 4.15 -9.24 -2.09
CA LYS A 30 5.32 -9.71 -1.38
C LYS A 30 6.63 -9.14 -1.94
N ASP A 31 6.70 -8.96 -3.25
CA ASP A 31 7.91 -8.47 -3.92
C ASP A 31 8.16 -6.97 -3.68
N TYR A 32 7.16 -6.26 -3.20
CA TYR A 32 7.22 -4.80 -2.98
C TYR A 32 7.23 -4.42 -1.50
N LEU A 33 7.09 -5.40 -0.62
CA LEU A 33 7.08 -5.10 0.82
C LEU A 33 8.50 -5.00 1.38
N PRO A 34 8.73 -4.11 2.35
CA PRO A 34 10.00 -4.06 3.06
C PRO A 34 10.31 -5.41 3.72
N SER A 35 11.59 -5.73 3.86
CA SER A 35 12.04 -7.02 4.40
C SER A 35 11.68 -7.23 5.87
N ASP A 36 11.38 -6.15 6.59
CA ASP A 36 10.97 -6.22 8.01
C ASP A 36 9.46 -6.46 8.19
N VAL A 37 8.70 -6.55 7.10
CA VAL A 37 7.30 -6.97 7.16
C VAL A 37 7.25 -8.47 7.36
N GLU A 38 6.47 -8.92 8.34
CA GLU A 38 6.40 -10.31 8.75
C GLU A 38 5.03 -10.94 8.49
N GLU A 39 4.97 -12.26 8.56
CA GLU A 39 3.73 -13.04 8.51
C GLU A 39 2.88 -12.74 7.27
N PHE A 40 3.52 -12.56 6.11
CA PHE A 40 2.78 -12.29 4.89
C PHE A 40 2.05 -13.53 4.37
N GLU A 41 0.76 -13.39 4.16
CA GLU A 41 -0.10 -14.41 3.54
C GLU A 41 -0.97 -13.74 2.50
N SER A 42 -1.22 -14.40 1.39
CA SER A 42 -1.99 -13.80 0.30
C SER A 42 -2.74 -14.81 -0.55
N ASN A 43 -3.75 -14.29 -1.22
CA ASN A 43 -4.30 -14.85 -2.45
C ASN A 43 -4.45 -13.69 -3.44
N THR A 44 -5.13 -13.89 -4.56
CA THR A 44 -5.24 -12.85 -5.59
C THR A 44 -5.87 -11.56 -5.07
N ASP A 45 -6.91 -11.67 -4.24
CA ASP A 45 -7.74 -10.52 -3.83
C ASP A 45 -7.52 -10.05 -2.40
N ASN A 46 -6.85 -10.84 -1.58
CA ASN A 46 -6.67 -10.57 -0.15
C ASN A 46 -5.24 -10.80 0.26
N CYS A 47 -4.78 -10.06 1.27
CA CYS A 47 -3.52 -10.38 1.93
C CYS A 47 -3.54 -9.93 3.37
N SER A 48 -2.63 -10.47 4.15
CA SER A 48 -2.38 -10.04 5.52
C SER A 48 -0.90 -10.01 5.79
N PHE A 49 -0.48 -9.13 6.69
CA PHE A 49 0.92 -8.99 7.08
C PHE A 49 1.02 -8.21 8.38
N LYS A 50 2.21 -8.21 8.95
CA LYS A 50 2.48 -7.49 10.19
C LYS A 50 3.64 -6.52 10.02
N ILE A 51 3.43 -5.28 10.47
CA ILE A 51 4.46 -4.24 10.46
C ILE A 51 4.88 -4.01 11.92
N GLU A 52 6.12 -4.35 12.24
CA GLU A 52 6.70 -4.12 13.57
C GLU A 52 5.76 -4.50 14.73
N SER A 53 5.50 -3.55 15.62
CA SER A 53 4.66 -3.76 16.80
C SER A 53 3.17 -3.49 16.55
N LEU A 54 2.80 -3.17 15.32
CA LEU A 54 1.40 -2.91 15.00
C LEU A 54 0.60 -4.21 14.95
N PRO A 55 -0.71 -4.15 15.21
CA PRO A 55 -1.58 -5.31 15.01
C PRO A 55 -1.50 -5.82 13.57
N LYS A 56 -1.78 -7.10 13.39
CA LYS A 56 -1.80 -7.71 12.05
C LYS A 56 -2.78 -6.96 11.16
N MET A 57 -2.33 -6.59 9.97
CA MET A 57 -3.14 -5.87 8.99
C MET A 57 -3.60 -6.84 7.92
N SER A 58 -4.91 -6.85 7.67
CA SER A 58 -5.50 -7.65 6.60
C SER A 58 -6.26 -6.72 5.68
N LEU A 59 -6.11 -6.92 4.39
CA LEU A 59 -6.75 -6.05 3.41
C LEU A 59 -7.21 -6.83 2.18
N ARG A 60 -8.16 -6.23 1.47
CA ARG A 60 -8.65 -6.75 0.20
C ARG A 60 -8.81 -5.63 -0.80
N ILE A 61 -8.82 -5.98 -2.08
CA ILE A 61 -9.10 -5.03 -3.14
C ILE A 61 -10.58 -4.70 -3.10
N LYS A 62 -10.90 -3.41 -2.94
CA LYS A 62 -12.27 -2.90 -2.90
C LYS A 62 -12.71 -2.39 -4.27
N GLU A 63 -11.88 -1.61 -4.93
CA GLU A 63 -12.18 -1.00 -6.21
C GLU A 63 -10.95 -1.00 -7.10
N LYS A 64 -11.18 -1.18 -8.41
CA LYS A 64 -10.15 -1.12 -9.44
C LYS A 64 -10.59 -0.11 -10.49
N HIS A 65 -9.80 0.94 -10.67
CA HIS A 65 -10.00 1.91 -11.75
C HIS A 65 -8.84 1.74 -12.71
N ALA A 66 -9.10 1.04 -13.82
CA ALA A 66 -8.08 0.56 -14.73
C ALA A 66 -7.04 1.61 -15.07
N PHE A 67 -5.81 1.25 -14.70
CA PHE A 67 -4.54 1.91 -14.90
C PHE A 67 -4.36 3.24 -14.16
N LYS A 68 -5.26 3.58 -13.23
CA LYS A 68 -5.20 4.86 -12.51
C LYS A 68 -5.21 4.74 -10.99
N LYS A 69 -5.99 3.80 -10.45
CA LYS A 69 -6.22 3.76 -9.01
C LYS A 69 -6.67 2.38 -8.56
N ILE A 70 -6.16 1.95 -7.43
CA ILE A 70 -6.61 0.73 -6.75
C ILE A 70 -6.95 1.13 -5.32
N LYS A 71 -8.16 0.78 -4.87
CA LYS A 71 -8.58 0.98 -3.48
C LYS A 71 -8.59 -0.34 -2.77
N PHE A 72 -7.93 -0.38 -1.62
CA PHE A 72 -7.92 -1.52 -0.70
C PHE A 72 -8.65 -1.13 0.57
N GLU A 73 -9.32 -2.09 1.21
CA GLU A 73 -9.93 -1.86 2.51
C GLU A 73 -9.48 -2.91 3.50
N SER A 74 -9.43 -2.53 4.78
CA SER A 74 -9.09 -3.46 5.85
C SER A 74 -10.20 -4.49 6.07
N ILE A 75 -9.80 -5.69 6.49
CA ILE A 75 -10.70 -6.79 6.84
C ILE A 75 -10.49 -7.10 8.31
N LYS A 76 -11.56 -6.98 9.13
CA LYS A 76 -11.53 -7.34 10.55
C LYS A 76 -10.30 -6.81 11.30
N SER A 77 -9.92 -5.59 11.00
CA SER A 77 -8.74 -4.97 11.58
C SER A 77 -9.09 -4.28 12.90
N GLN A 78 -8.20 -4.35 13.88
CA GLN A 78 -8.36 -3.59 15.12
C GLN A 78 -8.36 -2.09 14.84
N ILE A 79 -7.60 -1.69 13.82
CA ILE A 79 -7.54 -0.31 13.35
C ILE A 79 -8.05 -0.30 11.92
N PRO A 80 -9.31 0.09 11.68
CA PRO A 80 -9.85 0.15 10.32
C PRO A 80 -9.08 1.15 9.46
N PHE A 81 -8.83 0.77 8.20
CA PHE A 81 -8.12 1.63 7.26
C PHE A 81 -8.54 1.37 5.83
N ASN A 82 -8.29 2.37 4.99
CA ASN A 82 -8.33 2.24 3.54
C ASN A 82 -6.95 2.57 2.99
N MET A 83 -6.54 1.89 1.93
CA MET A 83 -5.29 2.18 1.27
C MET A 83 -5.57 2.44 -0.21
N PHE A 84 -4.90 3.43 -0.76
CA PHE A 84 -5.05 3.80 -2.17
C PHE A 84 -3.70 3.75 -2.85
N CYS A 85 -3.66 3.13 -4.01
CA CYS A 85 -2.51 3.18 -4.90
C CYS A 85 -2.91 4.01 -6.11
N TYR A 86 -2.25 5.15 -6.29
CA TYR A 86 -2.50 6.04 -7.44
C TYR A 86 -1.42 5.83 -8.48
N ILE A 87 -1.84 5.63 -9.71
CA ILE A 87 -0.96 5.37 -10.84
C ILE A 87 -1.27 6.39 -11.93
N SER A 88 -0.24 7.03 -12.47
CA SER A 88 -0.39 7.88 -13.65
C SER A 88 0.77 7.63 -14.61
N GLU A 89 0.53 7.89 -15.89
CA GLU A 89 1.55 7.70 -16.90
C GLU A 89 2.65 8.76 -16.74
N ASN A 90 3.92 8.33 -16.74
CA ASN A 90 5.06 9.24 -16.81
C ASN A 90 5.56 9.35 -18.24
N ASP A 91 5.84 8.21 -18.86
CA ASP A 91 6.09 8.07 -20.29
C ASP A 91 5.60 6.68 -20.71
N LYS A 92 5.87 6.25 -21.95
CA LYS A 92 5.35 4.96 -22.45
C LYS A 92 5.86 3.74 -21.69
N ASP A 93 6.97 3.86 -20.97
CA ASP A 93 7.63 2.74 -20.29
C ASP A 93 7.71 2.92 -18.77
N SER A 94 7.17 4.01 -18.24
CA SER A 94 7.22 4.28 -16.81
C SER A 94 5.97 4.94 -16.29
N SER A 95 5.75 4.85 -14.98
CA SER A 95 4.57 5.39 -14.32
C SER A 95 4.94 6.13 -13.05
N LYS A 96 4.12 7.10 -12.68
CA LYS A 96 4.18 7.76 -11.38
C LYS A 96 3.27 7.01 -10.43
N VAL A 97 3.77 6.71 -9.22
CA VAL A 97 3.05 5.93 -8.22
C VAL A 97 3.11 6.66 -6.89
N SER A 98 1.98 6.69 -6.21
CA SER A 98 1.93 7.15 -4.82
C SER A 98 0.95 6.30 -4.03
N ILE A 99 1.17 6.18 -2.73
CA ILE A 99 0.35 5.39 -1.83
C ILE A 99 -0.21 6.31 -0.76
N GLU A 100 -1.48 6.13 -0.44
CA GLU A 100 -2.14 6.84 0.63
C GLU A 100 -2.83 5.84 1.56
N ILE A 101 -2.68 6.04 2.86
CA ILE A 101 -3.37 5.22 3.87
C ILE A 101 -4.22 6.16 4.71
N ASN A 102 -5.52 5.88 4.78
CA ASN A 102 -6.48 6.59 5.62
C ASN A 102 -6.87 5.68 6.78
N MET A 103 -6.66 6.14 8.01
CA MET A 103 -6.93 5.36 9.22
C MET A 103 -7.84 6.13 10.17
N GLU A 104 -8.76 5.40 10.83
CA GLU A 104 -9.56 5.96 11.91
C GLU A 104 -8.79 5.80 13.22
N LEU A 105 -8.27 6.92 13.73
CA LEU A 105 -7.39 6.92 14.89
C LEU A 105 -7.85 7.93 15.93
N ASN A 106 -7.77 7.54 17.21
CA ASN A 106 -7.80 8.52 18.28
C ASN A 106 -6.37 9.09 18.47
N PHE A 107 -6.24 10.08 19.35
CA PHE A 107 -4.97 10.77 19.54
C PHE A 107 -3.83 9.83 19.95
N MET A 108 -4.08 8.94 20.90
CA MET A 108 -3.06 8.00 21.38
C MET A 108 -2.62 7.02 20.29
N MET A 109 -3.59 6.49 19.54
CA MET A 109 -3.29 5.56 18.44
C MET A 109 -2.50 6.25 17.35
N LYS A 110 -2.83 7.50 17.05
CA LYS A 110 -2.09 8.28 16.06
C LYS A 110 -0.62 8.41 16.45
N MET A 111 -0.33 8.66 17.71
CA MET A 111 1.04 8.74 18.20
C MET A 111 1.78 7.41 18.05
N LEU A 112 1.10 6.28 18.26
CA LEU A 112 1.69 4.96 18.16
C LEU A 112 1.98 4.52 16.73
N VAL A 113 1.09 4.85 15.78
CA VAL A 113 1.19 4.34 14.41
C VAL A 113 1.94 5.27 13.47
N LYS A 114 2.04 6.55 13.79
CA LYS A 114 2.58 7.56 12.87
C LYS A 114 3.97 7.19 12.34
N LYS A 115 4.90 6.88 13.21
CA LYS A 115 6.27 6.54 12.81
C LYS A 115 6.36 5.25 12.02
N PRO A 116 5.79 4.12 12.50
CA PRO A 116 5.85 2.87 11.73
C PRO A 116 5.20 2.98 10.36
N ILE A 117 4.06 3.66 10.25
CA ILE A 117 3.37 3.80 8.96
C ILE A 117 4.18 4.67 8.00
N ASN A 118 4.74 5.78 8.46
CA ASN A 118 5.56 6.62 7.59
C ASN A 118 6.82 5.90 7.13
N ILE A 119 7.47 5.14 7.99
CA ILE A 119 8.63 4.32 7.62
C ILE A 119 8.23 3.27 6.59
N PHE A 120 7.09 2.61 6.81
CA PHE A 120 6.57 1.63 5.86
C PHE A 120 6.35 2.25 4.48
N LEU A 121 5.70 3.41 4.40
CA LEU A 121 5.44 4.08 3.14
C LEU A 121 6.73 4.47 2.42
N ASP A 122 7.71 4.99 3.16
CA ASP A 122 9.00 5.37 2.57
C ASP A 122 9.73 4.15 1.99
N ARG A 123 9.77 3.06 2.72
CA ARG A 123 10.45 1.83 2.27
C ARG A 123 9.71 1.18 1.11
N PHE A 124 8.39 1.17 1.16
CA PHE A 124 7.56 0.60 0.10
C PHE A 124 7.80 1.34 -1.22
N THR A 125 7.77 2.67 -1.20
CA THR A 125 8.00 3.46 -2.41
C THR A 125 9.44 3.35 -2.91
N GLU A 126 10.43 3.23 -2.04
CA GLU A 126 11.80 2.98 -2.46
C GLU A 126 11.94 1.65 -3.21
N ILE A 127 11.20 0.63 -2.79
CA ILE A 127 11.20 -0.66 -3.50
C ILE A 127 10.51 -0.51 -4.86
N ILE A 128 9.39 0.20 -4.92
CA ILE A 128 8.68 0.45 -6.18
C ILE A 128 9.58 1.16 -7.20
N LYS A 129 10.40 2.10 -6.75
CA LYS A 129 11.33 2.81 -7.62
C LYS A 129 12.33 1.89 -8.33
N LYS A 130 12.61 0.74 -7.74
CA LYS A 130 13.60 -0.21 -8.26
C LYS A 130 13.01 -1.28 -9.18
N VAL A 131 11.73 -1.20 -9.40
CA VAL A 131 11.03 -2.15 -10.26
C VAL A 131 11.38 -1.94 -11.73
#